data_57282dc0fb8797c231e349367df62872
#
_entry.id   57282dc0fb8797c231e349367df62872
#
_cell.length_a   1.000
_cell.length_b   1.000
_cell.length_c   1.000
_cell.angle_alpha   90.00
_cell.angle_beta   90.00
_cell.angle_gamma   90.00
#
_symmetry.space_group_name_H-M   'P 1'
#
loop_
_entity.id
_entity.type
_entity.pdbx_description
1 polymer ?
#
loop_
_entity_poly.entity_id
_entity_poly.type
_entity_poly.pdbx_seq_one_letter_code
_entity_poly.pdbx_strand_id
1 'polypeptide(L)'
;MIYVKFYSKTKDCFLEDINRNSSAEIEKIISCDADIIYQSPYTNKIIWAAKRLDENCVRIMVFDKAANKIASIKMEDELSDSDIAFTSLNEENRIVVSFAAGQDGSQDYCIELNNNELKIIYKFPENLSYMFSFDKYALLADFYSSVFFKISSSDFTPITEKTYSLFKEDSLSNVQKINDSFGIFCTTEGKCYVFDLSALELIDELIIDCKIDDLEKNWAVNALFQTRDEMIFQYRNYKNGKESIEWISVDKLYLDKLIKERKL
;
A
#
# COMPACT_ATOMS: atom_id res chain seq x y z
N MET A 1 -24.20 -5.15 -1.49
CA MET A 1 -23.32 -4.59 -2.54
C MET A 1 -23.37 -3.07 -2.50
N ILE A 2 -22.23 -2.43 -2.50
CA ILE A 2 -22.06 -0.98 -2.53
C ILE A 2 -21.84 -0.58 -3.99
N TYR A 3 -22.79 0.17 -4.57
CA TYR A 3 -22.71 0.61 -5.96
C TYR A 3 -22.16 2.03 -6.06
N VAL A 4 -21.08 2.20 -6.79
CA VAL A 4 -20.50 3.50 -7.13
C VAL A 4 -21.06 3.94 -8.49
N LYS A 5 -21.79 5.06 -8.50
CA LYS A 5 -22.42 5.62 -9.72
C LYS A 5 -21.61 6.75 -10.37
N PHE A 6 -20.69 7.35 -9.63
CA PHE A 6 -19.87 8.46 -10.11
C PHE A 6 -18.40 8.10 -10.04
N TYR A 7 -17.73 8.17 -11.16
CA TYR A 7 -16.31 7.93 -11.32
C TYR A 7 -15.76 8.79 -12.45
N SER A 8 -14.45 9.01 -12.45
CA SER A 8 -13.75 9.60 -13.58
C SER A 8 -12.74 8.60 -14.14
N LYS A 9 -12.61 8.55 -15.48
CA LYS A 9 -11.50 7.86 -16.12
C LYS A 9 -10.21 8.64 -15.84
N THR A 10 -9.19 7.96 -15.34
CA THR A 10 -7.86 8.53 -15.27
C THR A 10 -7.08 8.16 -16.53
N LYS A 11 -6.17 9.02 -16.96
CA LYS A 11 -5.22 8.71 -18.03
C LYS A 11 -3.94 8.13 -17.42
N ASP A 12 -3.22 7.32 -18.17
CA ASP A 12 -1.99 6.61 -17.75
C ASP A 12 -0.91 7.51 -17.13
N CYS A 13 -0.92 8.81 -17.45
CA CYS A 13 0.02 9.79 -16.89
C CYS A 13 -0.16 10.06 -15.37
N PHE A 14 -1.23 9.59 -14.74
CA PHE A 14 -1.50 9.79 -13.31
C PHE A 14 -0.60 8.95 -12.39
N LEU A 15 -0.09 7.82 -12.84
CA LEU A 15 0.77 6.97 -12.02
C LEU A 15 2.13 7.61 -11.71
N GLU A 16 2.60 8.49 -12.58
CA GLU A 16 3.82 9.26 -12.33
C GLU A 16 3.63 10.28 -11.20
N ASP A 17 2.42 10.86 -11.05
CA ASP A 17 2.13 11.87 -10.03
C ASP A 17 1.84 11.28 -8.65
N ILE A 18 1.36 10.04 -8.57
CA ILE A 18 1.08 9.37 -7.28
C ILE A 18 2.37 9.23 -6.44
N ASN A 19 3.52 9.10 -7.10
CA ASN A 19 4.83 8.98 -6.46
C ASN A 19 5.63 10.29 -6.39
N ARG A 20 5.17 11.40 -7.00
CA ARG A 20 5.92 12.66 -7.12
C ARG A 20 5.46 13.71 -6.13
N ASN A 21 5.87 13.55 -4.86
CA ASN A 21 5.78 14.65 -3.89
C ASN A 21 7.11 15.41 -3.68
N SER A 22 8.20 14.99 -4.33
CA SER A 22 9.49 15.67 -4.28
C SER A 22 9.71 16.56 -5.49
N SER A 23 10.50 17.65 -5.32
CA SER A 23 10.90 18.44 -6.48
C SER A 23 11.84 17.61 -7.36
N ALA A 24 11.71 17.70 -8.69
CA ALA A 24 12.56 16.99 -9.64
C ALA A 24 14.08 17.24 -9.44
N GLU A 25 14.46 18.38 -8.86
CA GLU A 25 15.85 18.69 -8.51
C GLU A 25 16.35 17.86 -7.33
N ILE A 26 15.54 17.72 -6.27
CA ILE A 26 15.87 16.93 -5.07
C ILE A 26 16.02 15.45 -5.44
N GLU A 27 15.08 14.92 -6.21
CA GLU A 27 15.15 13.55 -6.73
C GLU A 27 16.41 13.32 -7.54
N LYS A 28 16.81 14.26 -8.41
CA LYS A 28 18.01 14.15 -9.21
C LYS A 28 19.30 14.13 -8.37
N ILE A 29 19.35 14.88 -7.26
CA ILE A 29 20.50 14.87 -6.35
C ILE A 29 20.57 13.54 -5.60
N ILE A 30 19.45 13.08 -5.05
CA ILE A 30 19.40 11.82 -4.27
C ILE A 30 19.60 10.60 -5.16
N SER A 31 19.10 10.61 -6.41
CA SER A 31 19.23 9.49 -7.35
C SER A 31 20.67 9.16 -7.74
N CYS A 32 21.64 10.04 -7.49
CA CYS A 32 23.05 9.72 -7.64
C CYS A 32 23.52 8.71 -6.57
N ASP A 33 22.84 8.63 -5.40
CA ASP A 33 23.21 7.81 -4.26
C ASP A 33 22.17 6.75 -3.89
N ALA A 34 21.02 6.70 -4.54
CA ALA A 34 19.89 5.83 -4.22
C ALA A 34 19.26 5.21 -5.47
N ASP A 35 18.77 3.96 -5.33
CA ASP A 35 18.02 3.24 -6.36
C ASP A 35 16.52 3.51 -6.21
N ILE A 36 16.07 3.74 -4.98
CA ILE A 36 14.66 3.99 -4.64
C ILE A 36 14.58 5.23 -3.76
N ILE A 37 13.65 6.12 -4.06
CA ILE A 37 13.37 7.33 -3.31
C ILE A 37 11.89 7.33 -2.93
N TYR A 38 11.62 7.64 -1.66
CA TYR A 38 10.27 7.67 -1.12
C TYR A 38 10.06 8.91 -0.24
N GLN A 39 9.02 9.65 -0.52
CA GLN A 39 8.53 10.73 0.33
C GLN A 39 7.19 10.35 0.92
N SER A 40 7.09 10.38 2.24
CA SER A 40 5.83 10.10 2.92
C SER A 40 4.75 11.11 2.52
N PRO A 41 3.53 10.67 2.21
CA PRO A 41 2.41 11.57 1.97
C PRO A 41 1.98 12.36 3.21
N TYR A 42 2.40 11.92 4.40
CA TYR A 42 2.06 12.54 5.69
C TYR A 42 3.06 13.61 6.14
N THR A 43 4.27 13.59 5.60
CA THR A 43 5.30 14.57 5.91
C THR A 43 6.12 14.91 4.67
N ASN A 44 6.47 16.20 4.56
CA ASN A 44 7.38 16.65 3.52
C ASN A 44 8.74 17.09 4.09
N LYS A 45 9.05 16.73 5.36
CA LYS A 45 10.28 17.17 6.01
C LYS A 45 11.48 16.30 5.70
N ILE A 46 11.24 15.02 5.53
CA ILE A 46 12.29 14.02 5.28
C ILE A 46 11.96 13.18 4.05
N ILE A 47 13.01 12.71 3.42
CA ILE A 47 12.96 11.85 2.25
C ILE A 47 13.71 10.56 2.60
N TRP A 48 13.04 9.44 2.46
CA TRP A 48 13.64 8.13 2.63
C TRP A 48 14.18 7.62 1.31
N ALA A 49 15.28 6.89 1.36
CA ALA A 49 15.87 6.32 0.16
C ALA A 49 16.54 4.98 0.47
N ALA A 50 16.62 4.11 -0.53
CA ALA A 50 17.31 2.84 -0.45
C ALA A 50 18.33 2.72 -1.58
N LYS A 51 19.48 2.10 -1.27
CA LYS A 51 20.51 1.71 -2.23
C LYS A 51 20.90 0.28 -2.01
N ARG A 52 20.77 -0.55 -3.02
CA ARG A 52 21.30 -1.90 -3.00
C ARG A 52 22.84 -1.84 -3.06
N LEU A 53 23.51 -2.52 -2.14
CA LEU A 53 24.98 -2.55 -2.08
C LEU A 53 25.52 -3.85 -2.67
N ASP A 54 24.84 -4.97 -2.40
CA ASP A 54 25.09 -6.30 -2.95
C ASP A 54 23.82 -7.16 -2.81
N GLU A 55 23.89 -8.45 -3.17
CA GLU A 55 22.75 -9.38 -3.21
C GLU A 55 22.01 -9.49 -1.86
N ASN A 56 22.71 -9.34 -0.72
CA ASN A 56 22.12 -9.51 0.61
C ASN A 56 22.20 -8.24 1.45
N CYS A 57 22.43 -7.09 0.83
CA CYS A 57 22.69 -5.87 1.57
C CYS A 57 22.10 -4.63 0.93
N VAL A 58 21.31 -3.91 1.72
CA VAL A 58 20.71 -2.64 1.36
C VAL A 58 21.13 -1.56 2.36
N ARG A 59 21.40 -0.36 1.86
CA ARG A 59 21.57 0.84 2.67
C ARG A 59 20.27 1.65 2.64
N ILE A 60 19.69 1.87 3.81
CA ILE A 60 18.58 2.80 3.98
C ILE A 60 19.14 4.14 4.42
N MET A 61 18.65 5.22 3.81
CA MET A 61 19.12 6.59 4.00
C MET A 61 17.95 7.53 4.24
N VAL A 62 18.21 8.61 4.98
CA VAL A 62 17.28 9.70 5.19
C VAL A 62 17.94 11.00 4.81
N PHE A 63 17.23 11.84 4.08
CA PHE A 63 17.63 13.16 3.64
C PHE A 63 16.65 14.22 4.13
N ASP A 64 17.14 15.44 4.31
CA ASP A 64 16.28 16.61 4.49
C ASP A 64 15.75 17.14 3.14
N LYS A 65 14.93 18.18 3.19
CA LYS A 65 14.38 18.86 1.99
C LYS A 65 15.44 19.51 1.09
N ALA A 66 16.63 19.75 1.59
CA ALA A 66 17.75 20.30 0.82
C ALA A 66 18.65 19.19 0.25
N ALA A 67 18.22 17.93 0.33
CA ALA A 67 18.97 16.74 -0.06
C ALA A 67 20.26 16.50 0.75
N ASN A 68 20.36 17.06 1.96
CA ASN A 68 21.46 16.71 2.85
C ASN A 68 21.14 15.40 3.55
N LYS A 69 22.07 14.45 3.52
CA LYS A 69 21.93 13.17 4.20
C LYS A 69 21.98 13.36 5.73
N ILE A 70 20.89 13.00 6.40
CA ILE A 70 20.76 13.10 7.86
C ILE A 70 21.33 11.85 8.52
N ALA A 71 20.95 10.65 8.02
CA ALA A 71 21.32 9.37 8.61
C ALA A 71 21.35 8.26 7.58
N SER A 72 22.02 7.16 7.92
CA SER A 72 21.92 5.92 7.15
C SER A 72 22.16 4.69 8.02
N ILE A 73 21.55 3.57 7.63
CA ILE A 73 21.76 2.25 8.23
C ILE A 73 22.00 1.22 7.12
N LYS A 74 22.89 0.27 7.38
CA LYS A 74 23.10 -0.90 6.53
C LYS A 74 22.23 -2.05 7.06
N MET A 75 21.49 -2.69 6.20
CA MET A 75 20.64 -3.84 6.50
C MET A 75 21.15 -5.04 5.71
N GLU A 76 21.29 -6.17 6.38
CA GLU A 76 21.61 -7.45 5.76
C GLU A 76 20.38 -8.36 5.89
N ASP A 77 19.88 -8.83 4.76
CA ASP A 77 18.73 -9.73 4.67
C ASP A 77 18.83 -10.56 3.39
N GLU A 78 18.48 -11.84 3.46
CA GLU A 78 18.50 -12.76 2.31
C GLU A 78 17.53 -12.33 1.20
N LEU A 79 16.45 -11.60 1.55
CA LEU A 79 15.48 -11.05 0.59
C LEU A 79 15.85 -9.66 0.08
N SER A 80 17.00 -9.10 0.44
CA SER A 80 17.38 -7.74 0.04
C SER A 80 17.66 -7.58 -1.45
N ASP A 81 17.84 -8.68 -2.20
CA ASP A 81 17.92 -8.67 -3.67
C ASP A 81 16.55 -8.59 -4.36
N SER A 82 15.47 -8.68 -3.60
CA SER A 82 14.10 -8.60 -4.11
C SER A 82 13.59 -7.15 -4.24
N ASP A 83 12.31 -7.00 -4.55
CA ASP A 83 11.68 -5.69 -4.61
C ASP A 83 11.69 -5.02 -3.24
N ILE A 84 12.12 -3.76 -3.21
CA ILE A 84 12.15 -2.93 -2.01
C ILE A 84 11.01 -1.93 -2.09
N ALA A 85 10.20 -1.85 -1.04
CA ALA A 85 9.15 -0.86 -0.92
C ALA A 85 9.22 -0.12 0.42
N PHE A 86 8.68 1.09 0.44
CA PHE A 86 8.51 1.88 1.65
C PHE A 86 7.03 2.10 1.92
N THR A 87 6.62 1.94 3.17
CA THR A 87 5.26 2.25 3.62
C THR A 87 5.32 3.17 4.82
N SER A 88 4.65 4.33 4.72
CA SER A 88 4.60 5.30 5.82
C SER A 88 3.77 4.80 6.99
N LEU A 89 4.28 5.03 8.19
CA LEU A 89 3.47 5.09 9.39
C LEU A 89 2.90 6.50 9.56
N ASN A 90 1.91 6.66 10.46
CA ASN A 90 1.36 7.99 10.79
C ASN A 90 2.35 8.91 11.55
N GLU A 91 3.56 8.44 11.78
CA GLU A 91 4.65 9.15 12.46
C GLU A 91 5.70 9.59 11.43
N GLU A 92 6.18 10.85 11.54
CA GLU A 92 7.12 11.43 10.59
C GLU A 92 8.49 10.74 10.58
N ASN A 93 8.91 10.21 11.74
CA ASN A 93 10.24 9.65 11.95
C ASN A 93 10.31 8.13 11.81
N ARG A 94 9.22 7.47 11.42
CA ARG A 94 9.16 6.03 11.22
C ARG A 94 8.76 5.65 9.83
N ILE A 95 9.32 4.56 9.33
CA ILE A 95 9.01 3.96 8.04
C ILE A 95 9.01 2.43 8.16
N VAL A 96 8.16 1.76 7.40
CA VAL A 96 8.32 0.33 7.15
C VAL A 96 9.04 0.15 5.83
N VAL A 97 10.09 -0.64 5.85
CA VAL A 97 10.83 -1.11 4.67
C VAL A 97 10.45 -2.56 4.45
N SER A 98 9.96 -2.86 3.27
CA SER A 98 9.54 -4.21 2.85
C SER A 98 10.49 -4.74 1.81
N PHE A 99 10.93 -5.98 1.97
CA PHE A 99 11.61 -6.80 0.96
C PHE A 99 10.63 -7.87 0.50
N ALA A 100 10.34 -7.96 -0.80
CA ALA A 100 9.38 -8.90 -1.35
C ALA A 100 9.96 -9.65 -2.54
N ALA A 101 10.12 -10.96 -2.41
CA ALA A 101 10.66 -11.87 -3.41
C ALA A 101 9.59 -12.73 -4.09
N GLY A 102 8.34 -12.27 -4.12
CA GLY A 102 7.23 -13.02 -4.70
C GLY A 102 6.99 -14.34 -3.97
N GLN A 103 7.22 -15.47 -4.63
CA GLN A 103 7.00 -16.80 -4.03
C GLN A 103 8.04 -17.17 -2.94
N ASP A 104 9.18 -16.52 -2.92
CA ASP A 104 10.24 -16.77 -1.94
C ASP A 104 10.00 -16.06 -0.61
N GLY A 105 8.91 -15.28 -0.52
CA GLY A 105 8.46 -14.67 0.72
C GLY A 105 8.59 -13.14 0.76
N SER A 106 8.31 -12.59 1.92
CA SER A 106 8.47 -11.16 2.21
C SER A 106 8.93 -10.93 3.65
N GLN A 107 9.68 -9.86 3.87
CA GLN A 107 10.13 -9.45 5.18
C GLN A 107 10.01 -7.94 5.35
N ASP A 108 9.35 -7.53 6.40
CA ASP A 108 9.11 -6.13 6.72
C ASP A 108 9.87 -5.72 7.99
N TYR A 109 10.42 -4.50 7.97
CA TYR A 109 11.15 -3.89 9.09
C TYR A 109 10.62 -2.51 9.38
N CYS A 110 10.34 -2.20 10.65
CA CYS A 110 10.10 -0.83 11.08
C CYS A 110 11.42 -0.17 11.45
N ILE A 111 11.72 0.97 10.82
CA ILE A 111 12.91 1.77 11.06
C ILE A 111 12.49 3.11 11.64
N GLU A 112 13.18 3.55 12.69
CA GLU A 112 12.99 4.85 13.33
C GLU A 112 14.21 5.74 13.16
N LEU A 113 13.96 7.00 12.81
CA LEU A 113 14.94 8.08 12.87
C LEU A 113 14.86 8.76 14.23
N ASN A 114 15.89 8.66 15.03
CA ASN A 114 15.98 9.30 16.34
C ASN A 114 17.36 9.94 16.51
N ASN A 115 17.43 11.25 16.83
CA ASN A 115 18.66 12.01 17.01
C ASN A 115 19.70 11.84 15.88
N ASN A 116 19.24 11.87 14.62
CA ASN A 116 20.05 11.65 13.41
C ASN A 116 20.68 10.24 13.32
N GLU A 117 20.14 9.27 14.01
CA GLU A 117 20.46 7.86 13.89
C GLU A 117 19.27 7.05 13.42
N LEU A 118 19.51 6.06 12.55
CA LEU A 118 18.50 5.09 12.15
C LEU A 118 18.66 3.81 12.97
N LYS A 119 17.51 3.31 13.46
CA LYS A 119 17.44 2.04 14.20
C LYS A 119 16.31 1.18 13.68
N ILE A 120 16.56 -0.11 13.51
CA ILE A 120 15.51 -1.10 13.34
C ILE A 120 14.87 -1.27 14.72
N ILE A 121 13.60 -0.88 14.85
CA ILE A 121 12.86 -0.98 16.11
C ILE A 121 11.97 -2.22 16.16
N TYR A 122 11.63 -2.78 14.99
CA TYR A 122 10.83 -3.99 14.91
C TYR A 122 11.10 -4.74 13.60
N LYS A 123 11.16 -6.07 13.68
CA LYS A 123 11.13 -6.99 12.54
C LYS A 123 9.78 -7.71 12.60
N PHE A 124 8.96 -7.52 11.57
CA PHE A 124 7.67 -8.19 11.48
C PHE A 124 7.87 -9.70 11.25
N PRO A 125 6.91 -10.55 11.63
CA PRO A 125 6.97 -11.97 11.28
C PRO A 125 7.06 -12.13 9.75
N GLU A 126 7.79 -13.14 9.32
CA GLU A 126 7.94 -13.47 7.90
C GLU A 126 6.59 -13.68 7.22
N ASN A 127 6.47 -13.20 5.98
CA ASN A 127 5.24 -13.24 5.17
C ASN A 127 4.07 -12.39 5.69
N LEU A 128 4.24 -11.63 6.77
CA LEU A 128 3.28 -10.62 7.20
C LEU A 128 3.67 -9.25 6.63
N SER A 129 2.93 -8.83 5.61
CA SER A 129 3.15 -7.53 4.99
C SER A 129 2.42 -6.42 5.74
N TYR A 130 3.15 -5.35 6.05
CA TYR A 130 2.58 -4.14 6.62
C TYR A 130 1.81 -3.37 5.54
N MET A 131 0.50 -3.18 5.76
CA MET A 131 -0.35 -2.50 4.80
C MET A 131 -0.41 -1.00 5.02
N PHE A 132 -0.87 -0.58 6.19
CA PHE A 132 -1.02 0.83 6.57
C PHE A 132 -1.34 1.02 8.05
N SER A 133 -1.15 2.26 8.55
CA SER A 133 -1.65 2.70 9.86
C SER A 133 -3.03 3.34 9.77
N PHE A 134 -3.81 3.20 10.84
CA PHE A 134 -5.09 3.86 11.06
C PHE A 134 -5.32 4.10 12.55
N ASP A 135 -5.67 5.33 12.95
CA ASP A 135 -5.75 5.72 14.35
C ASP A 135 -4.48 5.28 15.12
N LYS A 136 -4.60 4.52 16.19
CA LYS A 136 -3.49 3.95 16.98
C LYS A 136 -3.14 2.51 16.61
N TYR A 137 -3.61 2.04 15.48
CA TYR A 137 -3.44 0.67 15.01
C TYR A 137 -2.71 0.62 13.68
N ALA A 138 -2.26 -0.58 13.31
CA ALA A 138 -1.82 -0.91 11.98
C ALA A 138 -2.47 -2.21 11.50
N LEU A 139 -2.59 -2.34 10.19
CA LEU A 139 -3.05 -3.54 9.51
C LEU A 139 -1.85 -4.26 8.90
N LEU A 140 -1.73 -5.54 9.20
CA LEU A 140 -0.88 -6.48 8.48
C LEU A 140 -1.76 -7.43 7.68
N ALA A 141 -1.23 -7.96 6.59
CA ALA A 141 -1.88 -9.01 5.81
C ALA A 141 -0.89 -10.14 5.49
N ASP A 142 -1.34 -11.36 5.66
CA ASP A 142 -0.72 -12.54 5.09
C ASP A 142 -1.46 -12.89 3.80
N PHE A 143 -0.82 -12.65 2.66
CA PHE A 143 -1.42 -12.90 1.34
C PHE A 143 -1.50 -14.40 1.01
N TYR A 144 -0.65 -15.23 1.60
CA TYR A 144 -0.66 -16.68 1.36
C TYR A 144 -1.83 -17.36 2.07
N SER A 145 -2.04 -17.02 3.35
CA SER A 145 -3.15 -17.55 4.13
C SER A 145 -4.41 -16.69 4.08
N SER A 146 -4.34 -15.51 3.44
CA SER A 146 -5.43 -14.53 3.33
C SER A 146 -5.98 -14.12 4.69
N VAL A 147 -5.08 -13.82 5.63
CA VAL A 147 -5.41 -13.42 7.00
C VAL A 147 -5.02 -11.97 7.24
N PHE A 148 -5.89 -11.23 7.92
CA PHE A 148 -5.62 -9.89 8.40
C PHE A 148 -5.29 -9.89 9.90
N PHE A 149 -4.30 -9.07 10.28
CA PHE A 149 -3.93 -8.84 11.67
C PHE A 149 -4.02 -7.36 11.99
N LYS A 150 -4.80 -7.02 13.00
CA LYS A 150 -4.78 -5.69 13.60
C LYS A 150 -3.79 -5.70 14.77
N ILE A 151 -2.85 -4.79 14.74
CA ILE A 151 -1.81 -4.63 15.78
C ILE A 151 -1.82 -3.21 16.32
N SER A 152 -1.24 -3.01 17.49
CA SER A 152 -0.93 -1.67 18.01
C SER A 152 0.17 -1.03 17.16
N SER A 153 0.02 0.25 16.77
CA SER A 153 1.04 0.95 15.99
C SER A 153 2.24 1.40 16.83
N SER A 154 2.11 1.46 18.17
CA SER A 154 3.17 1.93 19.06
C SER A 154 4.20 0.85 19.41
N ASP A 155 3.76 -0.39 19.65
CA ASP A 155 4.58 -1.50 20.13
C ASP A 155 4.42 -2.79 19.31
N PHE A 156 3.60 -2.75 18.25
CA PHE A 156 3.32 -3.84 17.30
C PHE A 156 2.69 -5.09 17.95
N THR A 157 2.08 -4.95 19.13
CA THR A 157 1.40 -6.07 19.79
C THR A 157 0.15 -6.48 19.02
N PRO A 158 -0.06 -7.78 18.78
CA PRO A 158 -1.28 -8.28 18.14
C PRO A 158 -2.54 -8.00 18.98
N ILE A 159 -3.63 -7.59 18.31
CA ILE A 159 -4.92 -7.28 18.94
C ILE A 159 -6.00 -8.21 18.42
N THR A 160 -6.11 -8.38 17.11
CA THR A 160 -7.15 -9.17 16.47
C THR A 160 -6.62 -9.78 15.17
N GLU A 161 -7.03 -11.01 14.95
CA GLU A 161 -6.81 -11.75 13.70
C GLU A 161 -8.15 -12.01 13.02
N LYS A 162 -8.22 -11.95 11.69
CA LYS A 162 -9.44 -12.18 10.93
C LYS A 162 -9.18 -12.81 9.58
N THR A 163 -9.93 -13.89 9.31
CA THR A 163 -10.06 -14.50 7.99
C THR A 163 -11.51 -14.44 7.55
N TYR A 164 -11.77 -14.15 6.29
CA TYR A 164 -13.12 -14.13 5.74
C TYR A 164 -13.45 -15.45 5.01
N SER A 165 -14.71 -15.88 5.09
CA SER A 165 -15.15 -17.14 4.45
C SER A 165 -14.98 -17.14 2.93
N LEU A 166 -15.02 -15.97 2.29
CA LEU A 166 -14.80 -15.83 0.85
C LEU A 166 -13.40 -16.29 0.40
N PHE A 167 -12.39 -16.25 1.27
CA PHE A 167 -11.02 -16.72 0.95
C PHE A 167 -10.87 -18.23 0.85
N LYS A 168 -11.93 -19.02 1.06
CA LYS A 168 -11.93 -20.44 0.75
C LYS A 168 -11.94 -20.73 -0.76
N GLU A 169 -12.46 -19.79 -1.54
CA GLU A 169 -12.64 -19.92 -3.00
C GLU A 169 -11.75 -18.95 -3.78
N ASP A 170 -11.31 -17.88 -3.14
CA ASP A 170 -10.55 -16.82 -3.77
C ASP A 170 -9.53 -16.24 -2.78
N SER A 171 -8.36 -15.82 -3.22
CA SER A 171 -7.27 -15.36 -2.35
C SER A 171 -7.18 -13.83 -2.32
N LEU A 172 -6.58 -13.30 -1.25
CA LEU A 172 -6.25 -11.89 -1.13
C LEU A 172 -5.19 -11.47 -2.16
N SER A 173 -5.41 -10.35 -2.85
CA SER A 173 -4.46 -9.83 -3.83
C SER A 173 -3.98 -8.42 -3.54
N ASN A 174 -4.82 -7.57 -2.98
CA ASN A 174 -4.47 -6.17 -2.71
C ASN A 174 -5.29 -5.60 -1.56
N VAL A 175 -4.69 -4.73 -0.76
CA VAL A 175 -5.35 -4.08 0.40
C VAL A 175 -4.97 -2.61 0.44
N GLN A 176 -5.96 -1.73 0.62
CA GLN A 176 -5.75 -0.29 0.72
C GLN A 176 -6.65 0.35 1.80
N LYS A 177 -6.21 1.47 2.33
CA LYS A 177 -6.98 2.28 3.27
C LYS A 177 -7.86 3.28 2.51
N ILE A 178 -9.16 3.30 2.77
CA ILE A 178 -10.05 4.38 2.30
C ILE A 178 -9.87 5.59 3.21
N ASN A 179 -10.06 5.38 4.52
CA ASN A 179 -9.85 6.35 5.60
C ASN A 179 -9.56 5.61 6.92
N ASP A 180 -9.56 6.28 8.07
CA ASP A 180 -9.25 5.63 9.36
C ASP A 180 -10.34 4.70 9.89
N SER A 181 -11.52 4.67 9.25
CA SER A 181 -12.62 3.77 9.62
C SER A 181 -12.77 2.58 8.68
N PHE A 182 -12.40 2.73 7.41
CA PHE A 182 -12.69 1.75 6.36
C PHE A 182 -11.46 1.42 5.52
N GLY A 183 -11.32 0.12 5.24
CA GLY A 183 -10.39 -0.42 4.27
C GLY A 183 -11.12 -1.07 3.09
N ILE A 184 -10.38 -1.32 2.04
CA ILE A 184 -10.82 -2.08 0.88
C ILE A 184 -9.76 -3.13 0.56
N PHE A 185 -10.19 -4.32 0.21
CA PHE A 185 -9.30 -5.33 -0.36
C PHE A 185 -9.88 -5.88 -1.67
N CYS A 186 -9.00 -6.36 -2.51
CA CYS A 186 -9.37 -7.11 -3.71
C CYS A 186 -8.87 -8.55 -3.60
N THR A 187 -9.56 -9.42 -4.29
CA THR A 187 -9.20 -10.84 -4.42
C THR A 187 -8.48 -11.11 -5.73
N THR A 188 -7.90 -12.28 -5.88
CA THR A 188 -7.22 -12.71 -7.12
C THR A 188 -8.18 -12.82 -8.31
N GLU A 189 -9.48 -13.04 -8.07
CA GLU A 189 -10.52 -12.95 -9.10
C GLU A 189 -10.94 -11.50 -9.45
N GLY A 190 -10.37 -10.51 -8.76
CA GLY A 190 -10.62 -9.09 -9.02
C GLY A 190 -11.90 -8.54 -8.44
N LYS A 191 -12.51 -9.22 -7.47
CA LYS A 191 -13.63 -8.69 -6.67
C LYS A 191 -13.09 -7.78 -5.58
N CYS A 192 -13.79 -6.69 -5.30
CA CYS A 192 -13.40 -5.75 -4.25
C CYS A 192 -14.42 -5.77 -3.11
N TYR A 193 -13.93 -5.67 -1.89
CA TYR A 193 -14.74 -5.72 -0.68
C TYR A 193 -14.33 -4.61 0.28
N VAL A 194 -15.32 -3.99 0.91
CA VAL A 194 -15.13 -2.97 1.95
C VAL A 194 -15.24 -3.61 3.32
N PHE A 195 -14.37 -3.24 4.24
CA PHE A 195 -14.36 -3.73 5.61
C PHE A 195 -14.15 -2.60 6.63
N ASP A 196 -14.70 -2.80 7.82
CA ASP A 196 -14.50 -1.93 8.97
C ASP A 196 -13.14 -2.18 9.61
N LEU A 197 -12.32 -1.16 9.75
CA LEU A 197 -10.97 -1.29 10.32
C LEU A 197 -10.99 -1.50 11.84
N SER A 198 -12.02 -1.00 12.54
CA SER A 198 -12.08 -1.12 13.99
C SER A 198 -12.32 -2.56 14.44
N ALA A 199 -13.25 -3.26 13.79
CA ALA A 199 -13.66 -4.62 14.10
C ALA A 199 -13.06 -5.68 13.16
N LEU A 200 -12.45 -5.28 12.05
CA LEU A 200 -12.09 -6.13 10.91
C LEU A 200 -13.32 -6.92 10.40
N GLU A 201 -14.47 -6.26 10.31
CA GLU A 201 -15.70 -6.88 9.81
C GLU A 201 -15.93 -6.52 8.35
N LEU A 202 -16.28 -7.54 7.56
CA LEU A 202 -16.70 -7.35 6.17
C LEU A 202 -18.03 -6.57 6.15
N ILE A 203 -18.06 -5.46 5.40
CA ILE A 203 -19.28 -4.67 5.24
C ILE A 203 -20.04 -5.15 4.02
N ASP A 204 -19.43 -5.08 2.83
CA ASP A 204 -20.10 -5.50 1.59
C ASP A 204 -19.10 -5.54 0.42
N GLU A 205 -19.53 -6.15 -0.68
CA GLU A 205 -18.84 -6.10 -1.97
C GLU A 205 -19.03 -4.72 -2.62
N LEU A 206 -17.95 -4.18 -3.15
CA LEU A 206 -17.93 -2.92 -3.90
C LEU A 206 -18.02 -3.19 -5.39
N ILE A 207 -19.08 -2.68 -6.01
CA ILE A 207 -19.27 -2.73 -7.45
C ILE A 207 -19.17 -1.31 -8.01
N ILE A 208 -18.24 -1.10 -8.92
CA ILE A 208 -18.13 0.15 -9.66
C ILE A 208 -18.89 -0.03 -10.97
N ASP A 209 -20.01 0.67 -11.10
CA ASP A 209 -20.82 0.68 -12.32
C ASP A 209 -20.10 1.53 -13.39
N CYS A 210 -19.15 0.91 -14.04
CA CYS A 210 -18.46 1.50 -15.17
C CYS A 210 -19.32 1.33 -16.41
N LYS A 211 -19.89 2.40 -16.90
CA LYS A 211 -20.40 2.46 -18.29
C LYS A 211 -19.21 2.51 -19.28
N ILE A 212 -18.36 1.52 -19.23
CA ILE A 212 -17.46 1.21 -20.32
C ILE A 212 -18.31 0.35 -21.24
N ASP A 213 -18.64 0.85 -22.44
CA ASP A 213 -19.59 0.25 -23.37
C ASP A 213 -19.31 -1.20 -23.79
N ASP A 214 -18.24 -1.81 -23.28
CA ASP A 214 -17.80 -3.19 -23.52
C ASP A 214 -17.28 -3.91 -22.26
N LEU A 215 -17.68 -3.50 -21.05
CA LEU A 215 -17.40 -4.28 -19.84
C LEU A 215 -18.26 -5.56 -19.82
N GLU A 216 -18.00 -6.42 -20.79
CA GLU A 216 -18.38 -7.81 -20.69
C GLU A 216 -17.74 -8.41 -19.44
N LYS A 217 -18.38 -9.41 -18.86
CA LYS A 217 -18.15 -10.14 -17.61
C LYS A 217 -16.72 -10.58 -17.24
N ASN A 218 -15.69 -10.06 -17.88
CA ASN A 218 -14.30 -10.52 -17.80
C ASN A 218 -13.32 -9.45 -17.30
N TRP A 219 -13.80 -8.30 -16.84
CA TRP A 219 -12.91 -7.29 -16.24
C TRP A 219 -12.78 -7.55 -14.75
N ALA A 220 -11.52 -7.69 -14.30
CA ALA A 220 -11.18 -7.86 -12.90
C ALA A 220 -10.32 -6.68 -12.43
N VAL A 221 -10.46 -6.29 -11.17
CA VAL A 221 -9.54 -5.33 -10.55
C VAL A 221 -8.21 -6.03 -10.34
N ASN A 222 -7.19 -5.53 -11.03
CA ASN A 222 -5.84 -6.08 -10.94
C ASN A 222 -4.98 -5.39 -9.86
N ALA A 223 -5.19 -4.09 -9.64
CA ALA A 223 -4.48 -3.34 -8.63
C ALA A 223 -5.30 -2.17 -8.09
N LEU A 224 -5.03 -1.81 -6.86
CA LEU A 224 -5.56 -0.65 -6.18
C LEU A 224 -4.45 0.33 -5.87
N PHE A 225 -4.72 1.61 -6.11
CA PHE A 225 -3.86 2.72 -5.73
C PHE A 225 -4.68 3.78 -5.01
N GLN A 226 -4.01 4.72 -4.37
CA GLN A 226 -4.70 5.83 -3.74
C GLN A 226 -3.89 7.11 -3.85
N THR A 227 -4.61 8.21 -4.00
CA THR A 227 -4.12 9.56 -3.72
C THR A 227 -4.65 10.00 -2.36
N ARG A 228 -4.42 11.26 -2.00
CA ARG A 228 -5.03 11.86 -0.81
C ARG A 228 -6.56 11.78 -0.84
N ASP A 229 -7.16 12.04 -1.99
CA ASP A 229 -8.60 12.29 -2.12
C ASP A 229 -9.32 11.19 -2.92
N GLU A 230 -8.60 10.32 -3.62
CA GLU A 230 -9.19 9.33 -4.53
C GLU A 230 -8.67 7.91 -4.28
N MET A 231 -9.54 6.93 -4.55
CA MET A 231 -9.19 5.52 -4.75
C MET A 231 -9.12 5.27 -6.25
N ILE A 232 -8.06 4.62 -6.72
CA ILE A 232 -7.80 4.35 -8.13
C ILE A 232 -7.79 2.84 -8.33
N PHE A 233 -8.65 2.38 -9.24
CA PHE A 233 -8.82 0.98 -9.59
C PHE A 233 -8.23 0.74 -10.98
N GLN A 234 -7.29 -0.18 -11.06
CA GLN A 234 -6.81 -0.69 -12.34
C GLN A 234 -7.63 -1.91 -12.72
N TYR A 235 -8.40 -1.80 -13.78
CA TYR A 235 -9.12 -2.93 -14.37
C TYR A 235 -8.31 -3.52 -15.51
N ARG A 236 -8.24 -4.85 -15.55
CA ARG A 236 -7.56 -5.60 -16.61
C ARG A 236 -8.51 -6.59 -17.24
N ASN A 237 -8.49 -6.66 -18.58
CA ASN A 237 -9.24 -7.62 -19.36
C ASN A 237 -8.33 -8.30 -20.38
N TYR A 238 -8.52 -9.60 -20.54
CA TYR A 238 -7.86 -10.40 -21.58
C TYR A 238 -8.91 -10.89 -22.58
N LYS A 239 -8.97 -10.26 -23.75
CA LYS A 239 -9.87 -10.66 -24.85
C LYS A 239 -9.05 -11.01 -26.09
N ASN A 240 -9.22 -12.24 -26.62
CA ASN A 240 -8.56 -12.70 -27.85
C ASN A 240 -7.00 -12.57 -27.81
N GLY A 241 -6.36 -12.83 -26.67
CA GLY A 241 -4.92 -12.71 -26.52
C GLY A 241 -4.41 -11.26 -26.46
N LYS A 242 -5.31 -10.28 -26.39
CA LYS A 242 -4.95 -8.87 -26.19
C LYS A 242 -5.35 -8.43 -24.78
N GLU A 243 -4.42 -7.79 -24.10
CA GLU A 243 -4.65 -7.13 -22.84
C GLU A 243 -5.21 -5.71 -23.05
N SER A 244 -6.20 -5.36 -22.27
CA SER A 244 -6.72 -3.99 -22.17
C SER A 244 -6.70 -3.57 -20.71
N ILE A 245 -6.25 -2.35 -20.43
CA ILE A 245 -6.16 -1.77 -19.09
C ILE A 245 -6.99 -0.49 -19.06
N GLU A 246 -7.84 -0.36 -18.05
CA GLU A 246 -8.62 0.83 -17.78
C GLU A 246 -8.39 1.29 -16.34
N TRP A 247 -8.32 2.61 -16.15
CA TRP A 247 -8.11 3.23 -14.86
C TRP A 247 -9.34 4.02 -14.46
N ILE A 248 -9.86 3.78 -13.26
CA ILE A 248 -11.05 4.44 -12.74
C ILE A 248 -10.71 5.02 -11.38
N SER A 249 -10.98 6.31 -11.19
CA SER A 249 -10.88 6.95 -9.90
C SER A 249 -12.24 7.19 -9.26
N VAL A 250 -12.28 7.01 -7.94
CA VAL A 250 -13.47 7.24 -7.10
C VAL A 250 -13.07 8.15 -5.94
N ASP A 251 -13.82 9.24 -5.77
CA ASP A 251 -13.64 10.16 -4.64
C ASP A 251 -13.85 9.44 -3.30
N LYS A 252 -12.91 9.59 -2.37
CA LYS A 252 -12.94 8.92 -1.06
C LYS A 252 -14.08 9.40 -0.15
N LEU A 253 -14.44 10.68 -0.21
CA LEU A 253 -15.55 11.22 0.57
C LEU A 253 -16.89 10.69 0.08
N TYR A 254 -17.04 10.56 -1.25
CA TYR A 254 -18.21 9.94 -1.84
C TYR A 254 -18.32 8.46 -1.43
N LEU A 255 -17.21 7.73 -1.51
CA LEU A 255 -17.16 6.32 -1.11
C LEU A 255 -17.48 6.15 0.39
N ASP A 256 -16.90 6.97 1.25
CA ASP A 256 -17.17 6.99 2.71
C ASP A 256 -18.66 7.19 3.01
N LYS A 257 -19.30 8.13 2.30
CA LYS A 257 -20.74 8.37 2.43
C LYS A 257 -21.57 7.14 2.07
N LEU A 258 -21.30 6.50 0.93
CA LEU A 258 -22.01 5.30 0.50
C LEU A 258 -21.84 4.14 1.50
N ILE A 259 -20.64 3.97 2.06
CA ILE A 259 -20.38 2.93 3.05
C ILE A 259 -21.18 3.17 4.33
N LYS A 260 -21.22 4.41 4.82
CA LYS A 260 -22.00 4.79 6.01
C LYS A 260 -23.50 4.59 5.83
N GLU A 261 -24.03 4.95 4.66
CA GLU A 261 -25.43 4.72 4.32
C GLU A 261 -25.80 3.22 4.27
N ARG A 262 -24.83 2.36 3.95
CA ARG A 262 -25.04 0.90 3.92
C ARG A 262 -24.97 0.24 5.31
N LYS A 263 -24.24 0.84 6.25
CA LYS A 263 -24.14 0.34 7.63
C LYS A 263 -25.36 0.62 8.50
N LEU A 264 -26.24 1.55 8.08
CA LEU A 264 -27.49 1.89 8.76
C LEU A 264 -28.59 0.91 8.34
#